data_496e6eb7b81674ca257e334630fca8bc
#
_entry.id   496e6eb7b81674ca257e334630fca8bc
#
_cell.length_a   1.000
_cell.length_b   1.000
_cell.length_c   1.000
_cell.angle_alpha   90.00
_cell.angle_beta   90.00
_cell.angle_gamma   90.00
#
_symmetry.space_group_name_H-M   'P 1'
#
loop_
_entity.id
_entity.type
_entity.pdbx_description
1 polymer ?
#
loop_
_entity_poly.entity_id
_entity_poly.type
_entity_poly.pdbx_seq_one_letter_code
_entity_poly.pdbx_strand_id
1 'polypeptide(L)'
;LPQGDGQTLTISGQTNAKYYQSYSISFFDPWFGGKRPNSFSVSAFFSVQTDISSRYYNSSYFNNYYNSMYSGYGGYGMYNYGNYNNYENYYDPDKSIKMWGLSVGWGKRLKWPDDYFTLSAELAYQRYNLSDWQYFPVTNGKCNDLSISLTLARNSIDNPIFPRSGSDFSLSVQLTPPYSLMDGKDYKGYYSNPETGSITQDNMNKLHKWIEYHKWKFKGKTYTPLMDPIAHPKCLVLMTRTEFGLLGHYNQYKKSPFGTFDVGGDGMTGYSTYATESIALRGYENSSLTPYGSEGYAYARLGIELRYPLMLETSTNIYVLGFLEAGNAWHDIKKFNPFELKRSAGVGVRIFLPMIGMMGIDWGYG
;
A
#
# COMPACT_ATOMS: atom_id res chain seq x y z
N LEU A 1 22.34 -14.50 17.97
CA LEU A 1 22.93 -14.33 16.65
C LEU A 1 22.42 -15.44 15.75
N PRO A 2 22.09 -15.15 14.49
CA PRO A 2 21.71 -16.16 13.51
C PRO A 2 22.82 -17.18 13.38
N GLN A 3 22.50 -18.45 13.46
CA GLN A 3 23.52 -19.53 13.63
C GLN A 3 23.84 -20.24 12.31
N GLY A 4 23.95 -19.52 11.21
CA GLY A 4 24.57 -20.03 10.00
C GLY A 4 23.66 -20.77 9.02
N ASP A 5 22.44 -21.19 9.37
CA ASP A 5 21.53 -21.94 8.48
C ASP A 5 20.71 -21.04 7.53
N GLY A 6 21.22 -19.89 7.14
CA GLY A 6 20.51 -18.90 6.33
C GLY A 6 19.52 -18.06 7.14
N GLN A 7 19.55 -18.13 8.45
CA GLN A 7 18.74 -17.31 9.33
C GLN A 7 19.10 -15.83 9.19
N THR A 8 18.10 -14.98 9.19
CA THR A 8 18.26 -13.55 9.01
C THR A 8 17.61 -12.80 10.16
N LEU A 9 18.37 -11.92 10.81
CA LEU A 9 17.86 -10.93 11.74
C LEU A 9 17.94 -9.55 11.08
N THR A 10 16.79 -8.91 10.89
CA THR A 10 16.71 -7.57 10.33
C THR A 10 16.26 -6.59 11.40
N ILE A 11 17.02 -5.51 11.57
CA ILE A 11 16.65 -4.39 12.43
C ILE A 11 16.60 -3.16 11.53
N SER A 12 15.45 -2.48 11.51
CA SER A 12 15.24 -1.29 10.69
C SER A 12 14.80 -0.13 11.56
N GLY A 13 15.33 1.04 11.27
CA GLY A 13 14.92 2.29 11.87
C GLY A 13 14.74 3.35 10.78
N GLN A 14 13.63 4.03 10.79
CA GLN A 14 13.36 5.16 9.91
C GLN A 14 12.88 6.32 10.76
N THR A 15 13.44 7.50 10.54
CA THR A 15 13.02 8.70 11.24
C THR A 15 12.98 9.89 10.29
N ASN A 16 11.95 10.70 10.43
CA ASN A 16 11.86 12.04 9.88
C ASN A 16 11.67 13.00 11.05
N ALA A 17 12.76 13.16 11.81
CA ALA A 17 12.82 14.03 12.99
C ALA A 17 11.60 13.82 13.93
N LYS A 18 10.80 14.89 14.11
CA LYS A 18 9.65 14.90 15.05
C LYS A 18 8.36 14.31 14.45
N TYR A 19 8.25 14.22 13.11
CA TYR A 19 6.98 13.91 12.45
C TYR A 19 6.72 12.41 12.29
N TYR A 20 7.77 11.65 12.04
CA TYR A 20 7.64 10.23 11.82
C TYR A 20 8.83 9.45 12.38
N GLN A 21 8.53 8.39 13.09
CA GLN A 21 9.52 7.43 13.57
C GLN A 21 8.95 6.03 13.42
N SER A 22 9.75 5.11 12.90
CA SER A 22 9.38 3.71 12.77
C SER A 22 10.58 2.83 13.09
N TYR A 23 10.35 1.82 13.91
CA TYR A 23 11.35 0.84 14.31
C TYR A 23 10.76 -0.55 14.10
N SER A 24 11.54 -1.44 13.52
CA SER A 24 11.13 -2.83 13.36
C SER A 24 12.28 -3.79 13.60
N ILE A 25 11.93 -4.94 14.10
CA ILE A 25 12.81 -6.09 14.25
C ILE A 25 12.11 -7.31 13.66
N SER A 26 12.80 -8.08 12.85
CA SER A 26 12.27 -9.31 12.29
C SER A 26 13.33 -10.39 12.26
N PHE A 27 12.91 -11.59 12.61
CA PHE A 27 13.70 -12.81 12.51
C PHE A 27 13.06 -13.72 11.47
N PHE A 28 13.86 -14.28 10.58
CA PHE A 28 13.43 -15.21 9.55
C PHE A 28 14.34 -16.44 9.55
N ASP A 29 13.74 -17.61 9.63
CA ASP A 29 14.39 -18.91 9.49
C ASP A 29 13.82 -19.62 8.24
N PRO A 30 14.61 -19.80 7.17
CA PRO A 30 14.14 -20.43 5.94
C PRO A 30 14.00 -21.95 6.04
N TRP A 31 14.48 -22.56 7.15
CA TRP A 31 14.59 -24.03 7.28
C TRP A 31 14.10 -24.50 8.64
N PHE A 32 13.04 -23.92 9.10
CA PHE A 32 12.47 -24.20 10.40
C PHE A 32 12.29 -25.72 10.67
N GLY A 33 12.86 -26.16 11.79
CA GLY A 33 12.84 -27.57 12.17
C GLY A 33 13.78 -28.47 11.34
N GLY A 34 14.77 -27.90 10.64
CA GLY A 34 15.73 -28.64 9.83
C GLY A 34 15.14 -29.29 8.58
N LYS A 35 13.90 -28.94 8.22
CA LYS A 35 13.17 -29.50 7.07
C LYS A 35 12.95 -28.42 6.01
N ARG A 36 13.58 -28.61 4.85
CA ARG A 36 13.23 -27.85 3.65
C ARG A 36 11.86 -28.29 3.13
N PRO A 37 11.05 -27.41 2.64
CA PRO A 37 11.13 -25.97 2.48
C PRO A 37 10.21 -25.23 3.44
N ASN A 38 10.38 -25.39 4.73
CA ASN A 38 9.57 -24.71 5.74
C ASN A 38 10.31 -23.47 6.22
N SER A 39 9.64 -22.33 6.20
CA SER A 39 10.16 -21.07 6.78
C SER A 39 9.33 -20.67 7.99
N PHE A 40 9.97 -19.94 8.88
CA PHE A 40 9.35 -19.36 10.05
C PHE A 40 9.80 -17.90 10.20
N SER A 41 8.90 -17.02 10.58
CA SER A 41 9.21 -15.62 10.80
C SER A 41 8.52 -15.08 12.04
N VAL A 42 9.21 -14.18 12.73
CA VAL A 42 8.63 -13.39 13.82
C VAL A 42 9.02 -11.96 13.59
N SER A 43 8.08 -11.04 13.67
CA SER A 43 8.38 -9.61 13.58
C SER A 43 7.64 -8.79 14.63
N ALA A 44 8.27 -7.68 14.99
CA ALA A 44 7.67 -6.67 15.84
C ALA A 44 7.98 -5.30 15.24
N PHE A 45 7.02 -4.39 15.31
CA PHE A 45 7.24 -3.01 14.91
C PHE A 45 6.58 -2.03 15.86
N PHE A 46 7.12 -0.82 15.85
CA PHE A 46 6.55 0.34 16.54
C PHE A 46 6.72 1.56 15.62
N SER A 47 5.67 2.32 15.43
CA SER A 47 5.73 3.58 14.69
C SER A 47 4.92 4.68 15.35
N VAL A 48 5.41 5.90 15.19
CA VAL A 48 4.75 7.13 15.63
C VAL A 48 4.72 8.08 14.45
N GLN A 49 3.56 8.64 14.18
CA GLN A 49 3.39 9.73 13.25
C GLN A 49 2.62 10.85 13.94
N THR A 50 3.11 12.07 13.81
CA THR A 50 2.48 13.27 14.34
C THR A 50 2.02 14.16 13.20
N ASP A 51 0.97 14.93 13.45
CA ASP A 51 0.41 15.83 12.45
C ASP A 51 1.13 17.18 12.44
N ILE A 52 0.93 17.91 11.35
CA ILE A 52 1.34 19.30 11.19
C ILE A 52 0.15 20.15 11.61
N SER A 53 0.37 21.14 12.48
CA SER A 53 -0.67 22.05 12.93
C SER A 53 -1.43 22.69 11.75
N SER A 54 -2.75 22.82 11.87
CA SER A 54 -3.59 23.50 10.87
C SER A 54 -3.16 24.96 10.57
N ARG A 55 -2.36 25.58 11.43
CA ARG A 55 -1.73 26.87 11.17
C ARG A 55 -0.78 26.83 9.97
N TYR A 56 -0.20 25.67 9.66
CA TYR A 56 0.65 25.51 8.47
C TYR A 56 -0.15 25.69 7.18
N TYR A 57 -1.33 25.09 7.11
CA TYR A 57 -2.21 25.18 5.93
C TYR A 57 -2.90 26.53 5.80
N ASN A 58 -3.09 27.25 6.92
CA ASN A 58 -3.68 28.59 6.96
C ASN A 58 -2.64 29.73 6.91
N SER A 59 -1.36 29.40 6.81
CA SER A 59 -0.33 30.44 6.70
C SER A 59 -0.42 31.10 5.33
N SER A 60 -0.27 32.43 5.30
CA SER A 60 -0.23 33.23 4.08
C SER A 60 0.83 32.77 3.06
N TYR A 61 1.73 31.90 3.47
CA TYR A 61 2.74 31.29 2.64
C TYR A 61 2.16 30.31 1.60
N PHE A 62 1.19 29.45 2.00
CA PHE A 62 0.51 28.56 1.07
C PHE A 62 -0.43 29.32 0.15
N ASN A 63 -1.15 30.32 0.67
CA ASN A 63 -1.98 31.19 -0.16
C ASN A 63 -1.16 32.02 -1.15
N ASN A 64 0.04 32.49 -0.77
CA ASN A 64 0.93 33.19 -1.68
C ASN A 64 1.58 32.26 -2.71
N TYR A 65 1.90 31.02 -2.35
CA TYR A 65 2.45 30.03 -3.29
C TYR A 65 1.40 29.62 -4.34
N TYR A 66 0.17 29.33 -3.91
CA TYR A 66 -0.95 29.04 -4.83
C TYR A 66 -1.31 30.27 -5.68
N ASN A 67 -1.40 31.44 -5.10
CA ASN A 67 -1.69 32.66 -5.84
C ASN A 67 -0.55 33.06 -6.81
N SER A 68 0.70 32.78 -6.52
CA SER A 68 1.81 33.02 -7.44
C SER A 68 1.87 32.00 -8.60
N MET A 69 1.38 30.77 -8.40
CA MET A 69 1.22 29.79 -9.49
C MET A 69 0.07 30.14 -10.44
N TYR A 70 -1.01 30.74 -9.93
CA TYR A 70 -2.19 31.08 -10.72
C TYR A 70 -2.18 32.50 -11.29
N SER A 71 -1.34 33.41 -10.78
CA SER A 71 -1.15 34.77 -11.34
C SER A 71 0.04 34.82 -12.30
N GLY A 72 0.03 33.98 -13.30
CA GLY A 72 0.87 34.17 -14.47
C GLY A 72 0.42 35.43 -15.22
N TYR A 73 1.12 36.49 -15.06
CA TYR A 73 1.37 37.72 -15.85
C TYR A 73 1.36 38.97 -15.00
N GLY A 74 2.56 39.50 -14.79
CA GLY A 74 2.79 40.92 -14.55
C GLY A 74 2.84 41.37 -13.08
N GLY A 75 4.04 41.57 -12.57
CA GLY A 75 4.26 42.38 -11.38
C GLY A 75 5.54 42.00 -10.63
N TYR A 76 6.55 42.84 -10.76
CA TYR A 76 7.75 42.80 -9.89
C TYR A 76 7.33 42.98 -8.43
N GLY A 77 7.33 41.87 -7.66
CA GLY A 77 6.99 41.87 -6.24
C GLY A 77 8.17 41.43 -5.39
N MET A 78 8.63 42.34 -4.56
CA MET A 78 9.67 42.24 -3.54
C MET A 78 9.74 40.86 -2.86
N TYR A 79 10.92 40.25 -2.89
CA TYR A 79 11.29 39.11 -2.06
C TYR A 79 11.30 39.54 -0.58
N ASN A 80 10.28 39.16 0.14
CA ASN A 80 10.27 39.30 1.60
C ASN A 80 11.01 38.08 2.18
N TYR A 81 12.29 38.26 2.48
CA TYR A 81 13.14 37.29 3.21
C TYR A 81 12.76 37.35 4.70
N GLY A 82 11.58 36.83 5.02
CA GLY A 82 11.03 36.86 6.36
C GLY A 82 10.89 35.48 6.98
N ASN A 83 11.73 35.16 7.92
CA ASN A 83 11.60 34.16 8.98
C ASN A 83 11.62 32.66 8.60
N TYR A 84 12.82 32.14 8.42
CA TYR A 84 13.11 30.69 8.44
C TYR A 84 12.90 30.02 9.83
N ASN A 85 12.57 30.76 10.87
CA ASN A 85 12.44 30.28 12.24
C ASN A 85 11.04 29.76 12.64
N ASN A 86 10.09 29.65 11.70
CA ASN A 86 8.71 29.30 12.03
C ASN A 86 8.31 27.83 11.80
N TYR A 87 9.22 26.94 11.38
CA TYR A 87 8.88 25.53 11.18
C TYR A 87 8.60 24.78 12.50
N GLU A 88 9.18 25.23 13.63
CA GLU A 88 8.90 24.63 14.94
C GLU A 88 7.49 24.91 15.46
N ASN A 89 6.82 25.96 14.99
CA ASN A 89 5.48 26.35 15.42
C ASN A 89 4.34 25.57 14.74
N TYR A 90 4.64 24.72 13.76
CA TYR A 90 3.63 23.96 13.02
C TYR A 90 3.52 22.50 13.48
N TYR A 91 4.43 22.05 14.32
CA TYR A 91 4.41 20.73 14.92
C TYR A 91 3.34 20.70 16.04
N ASP A 92 2.40 19.75 15.92
CA ASP A 92 1.36 19.52 16.94
C ASP A 92 1.56 18.12 17.55
N PRO A 93 2.25 18.01 18.69
CA PRO A 93 2.53 16.73 19.33
C PRO A 93 1.29 16.04 19.89
N ASP A 94 0.20 16.79 20.11
CA ASP A 94 -1.05 16.27 20.66
C ASP A 94 -1.82 15.48 19.59
N LYS A 95 -1.60 15.79 18.31
CA LYS A 95 -2.17 15.07 17.17
C LYS A 95 -1.23 13.97 16.70
N SER A 96 -1.53 12.75 17.05
CA SER A 96 -0.64 11.64 16.72
C SER A 96 -1.36 10.32 16.55
N ILE A 97 -0.76 9.46 15.72
CA ILE A 97 -1.05 8.04 15.66
C ILE A 97 0.19 7.25 16.08
N LYS A 98 0.03 6.38 17.06
CA LYS A 98 1.06 5.44 17.49
C LYS A 98 0.59 4.04 17.19
N MET A 99 1.41 3.28 16.48
CA MET A 99 1.10 1.90 16.09
C MET A 99 2.18 0.99 16.63
N TRP A 100 1.79 -0.18 17.09
CA TRP A 100 2.71 -1.27 17.36
C TRP A 100 2.06 -2.59 17.00
N GLY A 101 2.86 -3.54 16.62
CA GLY A 101 2.36 -4.84 16.24
C GLY A 101 3.40 -5.94 16.38
N LEU A 102 2.87 -7.15 16.44
CA LEU A 102 3.61 -8.41 16.45
C LEU A 102 3.04 -9.30 15.35
N SER A 103 3.89 -10.02 14.64
CA SER A 103 3.44 -11.05 13.73
C SER A 103 4.29 -12.31 13.83
N VAL A 104 3.63 -13.45 13.59
CA VAL A 104 4.27 -14.76 13.49
C VAL A 104 3.83 -15.38 12.17
N GLY A 105 4.79 -15.71 11.34
CA GLY A 105 4.56 -16.26 10.02
C GLY A 105 5.17 -17.67 9.86
N TRP A 106 4.50 -18.47 9.04
CA TRP A 106 4.98 -19.74 8.58
C TRP A 106 4.82 -19.85 7.08
N GLY A 107 5.80 -20.41 6.39
CA GLY A 107 5.77 -20.57 4.95
C GLY A 107 6.23 -21.94 4.52
N LYS A 108 5.67 -22.43 3.42
CA LYS A 108 6.03 -23.71 2.81
C LYS A 108 6.04 -23.61 1.30
N ARG A 109 7.11 -24.09 0.68
CA ARG A 109 7.14 -24.33 -0.76
C ARG A 109 6.39 -25.63 -1.07
N LEU A 110 5.45 -25.57 -1.97
CA LEU A 110 4.65 -26.71 -2.39
C LEU A 110 5.39 -27.50 -3.47
N LYS A 111 5.07 -28.78 -3.59
CA LYS A 111 5.58 -29.65 -4.66
C LYS A 111 4.56 -29.85 -5.78
N TRP A 112 3.31 -29.48 -5.53
CA TRP A 112 2.20 -29.62 -6.47
C TRP A 112 1.40 -28.31 -6.49
N PRO A 113 0.95 -27.81 -7.65
CA PRO A 113 1.06 -28.39 -9.01
C PRO A 113 2.47 -28.29 -9.61
N ASP A 114 3.30 -27.33 -9.19
CA ASP A 114 4.71 -27.23 -9.50
C ASP A 114 5.48 -26.70 -8.28
N ASP A 115 6.80 -26.69 -8.35
CA ASP A 115 7.65 -26.29 -7.23
C ASP A 115 7.91 -24.76 -7.13
N TYR A 116 7.23 -23.97 -7.96
CA TYR A 116 7.22 -22.51 -7.85
C TYR A 116 6.17 -21.97 -6.90
N PHE A 117 5.23 -22.82 -6.44
CA PHE A 117 4.20 -22.43 -5.49
C PHE A 117 4.72 -22.36 -4.06
N THR A 118 4.32 -21.29 -3.37
CA THR A 118 4.54 -21.10 -1.94
C THR A 118 3.21 -20.83 -1.25
N LEU A 119 3.00 -21.46 -0.10
CA LEU A 119 1.89 -21.17 0.80
C LEU A 119 2.46 -20.57 2.07
N SER A 120 1.93 -19.42 2.47
CA SER A 120 2.29 -18.79 3.74
C SER A 120 1.05 -18.49 4.57
N ALA A 121 1.20 -18.59 5.88
CA ALA A 121 0.22 -18.22 6.88
C ALA A 121 0.87 -17.27 7.88
N GLU A 122 0.18 -16.20 8.25
CA GLU A 122 0.66 -15.21 9.21
C GLU A 122 -0.45 -14.88 10.20
N LEU A 123 -0.13 -14.90 11.49
CA LEU A 123 -0.95 -14.35 12.56
C LEU A 123 -0.35 -13.02 12.97
N ALA A 124 -1.12 -11.95 12.88
CA ALA A 124 -0.69 -10.61 13.21
C ALA A 124 -1.63 -9.95 14.22
N TYR A 125 -1.03 -9.23 15.17
CA TYR A 125 -1.75 -8.35 16.07
C TYR A 125 -1.19 -6.95 15.95
N GLN A 126 -2.08 -5.97 15.73
CA GLN A 126 -1.73 -4.55 15.65
C GLN A 126 -2.60 -3.74 16.59
N ARG A 127 -2.02 -2.70 17.17
CA ARG A 127 -2.75 -1.74 17.99
C ARG A 127 -2.45 -0.33 17.53
N TYR A 128 -3.52 0.42 17.34
CA TYR A 128 -3.52 1.83 16.99
C TYR A 128 -3.92 2.64 18.22
N ASN A 129 -3.10 3.61 18.60
CA ASN A 129 -3.42 4.61 19.59
C ASN A 129 -3.53 5.96 18.87
N LEU A 130 -4.71 6.54 18.89
CA LEU A 130 -5.07 7.75 18.17
C LEU A 130 -5.30 8.88 19.17
N SER A 131 -4.68 10.03 18.92
CA SER A 131 -4.86 11.26 19.69
C SER A 131 -5.16 12.38 18.71
N ASP A 132 -6.37 12.88 18.71
CA ASP A 132 -6.91 13.92 17.81
C ASP A 132 -6.48 13.75 16.33
N TRP A 133 -6.49 12.49 15.88
CA TRP A 133 -6.06 12.10 14.55
C TRP A 133 -7.23 12.18 13.56
N GLN A 134 -7.33 13.29 12.84
CA GLN A 134 -8.50 13.63 12.02
C GLN A 134 -8.57 12.91 10.66
N TYR A 135 -7.54 12.14 10.31
CA TYR A 135 -7.49 11.41 9.03
C TYR A 135 -8.23 10.07 9.07
N PHE A 136 -8.72 9.65 10.25
CA PHE A 136 -9.52 8.45 10.39
C PHE A 136 -10.91 8.78 10.93
N PRO A 137 -11.90 7.94 10.66
CA PRO A 137 -13.21 8.06 11.30
C PRO A 137 -13.13 8.00 12.83
N VAL A 138 -12.17 7.23 13.37
CA VAL A 138 -11.83 7.21 14.80
C VAL A 138 -10.73 8.24 15.03
N THR A 139 -11.05 9.36 15.64
CA THR A 139 -10.07 10.42 15.90
C THR A 139 -9.31 10.25 17.20
N ASN A 140 -9.96 9.69 18.22
CA ASN A 140 -9.38 9.45 19.54
C ASN A 140 -9.70 8.04 20.02
N GLY A 141 -8.73 7.39 20.65
CA GLY A 141 -8.94 6.09 21.26
C GLY A 141 -7.93 5.04 20.84
N LYS A 142 -8.31 3.80 21.10
CA LYS A 142 -7.45 2.62 20.85
C LYS A 142 -8.21 1.61 20.03
N CYS A 143 -7.67 1.26 18.87
CA CYS A 143 -8.19 0.22 18.00
C CYS A 143 -7.23 -0.98 17.99
N ASN A 144 -7.78 -2.18 18.03
CA ASN A 144 -7.02 -3.42 17.98
C ASN A 144 -7.41 -4.21 16.72
N ASP A 145 -6.42 -4.73 16.03
CA ASP A 145 -6.57 -5.60 14.87
C ASP A 145 -5.85 -6.93 15.14
N LEU A 146 -6.58 -8.00 15.16
CA LEU A 146 -6.04 -9.36 15.21
C LEU A 146 -6.45 -10.06 13.93
N SER A 147 -5.50 -10.42 13.10
CA SER A 147 -5.77 -10.99 11.78
C SER A 147 -4.95 -12.23 11.49
N ILE A 148 -5.54 -13.13 10.71
CA ILE A 148 -4.87 -14.27 10.10
C ILE A 148 -4.83 -14.05 8.60
N SER A 149 -3.64 -14.08 8.03
CA SER A 149 -3.42 -13.96 6.59
C SER A 149 -2.96 -15.30 6.01
N LEU A 150 -3.57 -15.69 4.91
CA LEU A 150 -3.15 -16.84 4.10
C LEU A 150 -2.79 -16.32 2.71
N THR A 151 -1.60 -16.67 2.21
CA THR A 151 -1.16 -16.26 0.89
C THR A 151 -0.65 -17.46 0.11
N LEU A 152 -1.25 -17.69 -1.04
CA LEU A 152 -0.75 -18.62 -2.05
C LEU A 152 -0.08 -17.78 -3.14
N ALA A 153 1.20 -17.99 -3.36
CA ALA A 153 1.97 -17.28 -4.37
C ALA A 153 2.68 -18.26 -5.30
N ARG A 154 2.88 -17.85 -6.54
CA ARG A 154 3.69 -18.56 -7.54
C ARG A 154 4.61 -17.57 -8.22
N ASN A 155 5.89 -17.87 -8.26
CA ASN A 155 6.86 -17.05 -8.96
C ASN A 155 7.77 -17.94 -9.81
N SER A 156 7.59 -17.85 -11.14
CA SER A 156 8.38 -18.59 -12.15
C SER A 156 9.09 -17.65 -13.14
N ILE A 157 9.31 -16.39 -12.76
CA ILE A 157 10.01 -15.42 -13.61
C ILE A 157 11.49 -15.84 -13.79
N ASP A 158 11.99 -15.67 -15.00
CA ASP A 158 13.37 -16.06 -15.39
C ASP A 158 14.43 -15.08 -14.83
N ASN A 159 14.09 -13.81 -14.70
CA ASN A 159 15.02 -12.77 -14.25
C ASN A 159 14.27 -11.69 -13.44
N PRO A 160 14.73 -11.33 -12.24
CA PRO A 160 14.04 -10.35 -11.39
C PRO A 160 14.16 -8.90 -11.91
N ILE A 161 15.20 -8.56 -12.68
CA ILE A 161 15.44 -7.18 -13.13
C ILE A 161 14.72 -6.91 -14.45
N PHE A 162 14.90 -7.78 -15.43
CA PHE A 162 14.23 -7.73 -16.73
C PHE A 162 13.63 -9.10 -17.06
N PRO A 163 12.44 -9.41 -16.50
CA PRO A 163 11.75 -10.66 -16.82
C PRO A 163 11.38 -10.74 -18.29
N ARG A 164 11.75 -11.83 -18.94
CA ARG A 164 11.41 -12.13 -20.35
C ARG A 164 10.31 -13.17 -20.44
N SER A 165 10.27 -14.08 -19.47
CA SER A 165 9.29 -15.18 -19.44
C SER A 165 8.88 -15.51 -18.03
N GLY A 166 7.74 -16.20 -17.90
CA GLY A 166 7.22 -16.68 -16.64
C GLY A 166 6.07 -15.86 -16.09
N SER A 167 5.68 -16.17 -14.86
CA SER A 167 4.59 -15.49 -14.18
C SER A 167 4.88 -15.31 -12.69
N ASP A 168 4.34 -14.23 -12.15
CA ASP A 168 4.34 -13.91 -10.73
C ASP A 168 2.91 -13.57 -10.32
N PHE A 169 2.30 -14.42 -9.49
CA PHE A 169 0.98 -14.14 -8.97
C PHE A 169 0.83 -14.55 -7.51
N SER A 170 -0.08 -13.88 -6.83
CA SER A 170 -0.42 -14.15 -5.45
C SER A 170 -1.91 -13.97 -5.21
N LEU A 171 -2.49 -14.85 -4.42
CA LEU A 171 -3.81 -14.75 -3.82
C LEU A 171 -3.64 -14.67 -2.31
N SER A 172 -4.03 -13.56 -1.73
CA SER A 172 -3.99 -13.32 -0.28
C SER A 172 -5.39 -13.18 0.29
N VAL A 173 -5.64 -13.85 1.39
CA VAL A 173 -6.86 -13.75 2.17
C VAL A 173 -6.48 -13.37 3.59
N GLN A 174 -6.97 -12.25 4.08
CA GLN A 174 -6.76 -11.79 5.44
C GLN A 174 -8.10 -11.72 6.16
N LEU A 175 -8.21 -12.38 7.29
CA LEU A 175 -9.43 -12.53 8.06
C LEU A 175 -9.20 -12.07 9.49
N THR A 176 -10.11 -11.31 10.03
CA THR A 176 -10.20 -11.04 11.47
C THR A 176 -11.32 -11.87 12.09
N PRO A 177 -11.30 -12.13 13.40
CA PRO A 177 -12.45 -12.75 14.06
C PRO A 177 -13.72 -11.91 13.84
N PRO A 178 -14.86 -12.55 13.52
CA PRO A 178 -16.14 -11.88 13.30
C PRO A 178 -16.80 -11.49 14.64
N TYR A 179 -16.22 -10.55 15.35
CA TYR A 179 -16.69 -10.12 16.69
C TYR A 179 -18.16 -9.76 16.70
N SER A 180 -18.65 -9.10 15.64
CA SER A 180 -20.05 -8.68 15.53
C SER A 180 -21.04 -9.82 15.41
N LEU A 181 -20.60 -11.01 14.98
CA LEU A 181 -21.44 -12.20 14.93
C LEU A 181 -21.40 -13.00 16.24
N MET A 182 -20.37 -12.76 17.06
CA MET A 182 -20.11 -13.54 18.29
C MET A 182 -20.63 -12.86 19.56
N ASP A 183 -20.71 -11.52 19.61
CA ASP A 183 -20.99 -10.79 20.83
C ASP A 183 -22.47 -10.39 21.01
N GLY A 184 -23.33 -10.67 20.04
CA GLY A 184 -24.77 -10.47 20.11
C GLY A 184 -25.24 -9.02 20.28
N LYS A 185 -24.34 -8.03 20.02
CA LYS A 185 -24.67 -6.61 20.18
C LYS A 185 -25.45 -6.06 18.99
N ASP A 186 -26.34 -5.12 19.28
CA ASP A 186 -26.99 -4.32 18.24
C ASP A 186 -26.08 -3.18 17.78
N TYR A 187 -25.35 -3.39 16.69
CA TYR A 187 -24.47 -2.39 16.09
C TYR A 187 -25.21 -1.24 15.40
N LYS A 188 -26.49 -1.43 15.02
CA LYS A 188 -27.33 -0.37 14.49
C LYS A 188 -27.60 0.70 15.54
N GLY A 189 -27.76 0.31 16.80
CA GLY A 189 -28.02 1.22 17.92
C GLY A 189 -26.87 2.18 18.27
N TYR A 190 -25.67 1.97 17.72
CA TYR A 190 -24.56 2.93 17.86
C TYR A 190 -24.74 4.19 17.01
N TYR A 191 -25.59 4.14 15.97
CA TYR A 191 -25.83 5.25 15.07
C TYR A 191 -27.01 6.11 15.56
N SER A 192 -26.81 7.42 15.60
CA SER A 192 -27.88 8.38 15.88
C SER A 192 -28.90 8.43 14.74
N ASN A 193 -28.43 8.26 13.50
CA ASN A 193 -29.25 8.05 12.31
C ASN A 193 -28.57 7.01 11.41
N PRO A 194 -29.05 5.76 11.38
CA PRO A 194 -28.48 4.70 10.58
C PRO A 194 -28.60 4.90 9.06
N GLU A 195 -29.57 5.68 8.59
CA GLU A 195 -29.79 5.95 7.16
C GLU A 195 -28.75 6.94 6.61
N THR A 196 -28.42 7.97 7.40
CA THR A 196 -27.40 8.98 7.04
C THR A 196 -26.00 8.59 7.49
N GLY A 197 -25.85 7.50 8.27
CA GLY A 197 -24.56 7.08 8.84
C GLY A 197 -24.08 7.98 9.99
N SER A 198 -24.95 8.83 10.54
CA SER A 198 -24.57 9.74 11.64
C SER A 198 -24.29 8.98 12.92
N ILE A 199 -23.09 9.14 13.47
CA ILE A 199 -22.61 8.49 14.69
C ILE A 199 -21.76 9.47 15.50
N THR A 200 -21.86 9.39 16.83
CA THR A 200 -21.02 10.20 17.72
C THR A 200 -19.60 9.62 17.80
N GLN A 201 -18.61 10.49 18.07
CA GLN A 201 -17.21 10.06 18.17
C GLN A 201 -16.99 8.99 19.25
N ASP A 202 -17.68 9.10 20.39
CA ASP A 202 -17.60 8.10 21.48
C ASP A 202 -18.13 6.73 21.03
N ASN A 203 -19.24 6.71 20.30
CA ASN A 203 -19.79 5.48 19.73
C ASN A 203 -18.88 4.91 18.63
N MET A 204 -18.26 5.78 17.82
CA MET A 204 -17.28 5.37 16.81
C MET A 204 -16.08 4.67 17.46
N ASN A 205 -15.55 5.23 18.56
CA ASN A 205 -14.45 4.64 19.32
C ASN A 205 -14.83 3.27 19.93
N LYS A 206 -16.04 3.15 20.44
CA LYS A 206 -16.55 1.87 20.97
C LYS A 206 -16.75 0.82 19.87
N LEU A 207 -17.29 1.25 18.73
CA LEU A 207 -17.55 0.41 17.56
C LEU A 207 -16.27 -0.23 17.01
N HIS A 208 -15.19 0.55 16.92
CA HIS A 208 -13.93 0.14 16.31
C HIS A 208 -12.84 -0.25 17.33
N LYS A 209 -13.20 -0.48 18.60
CA LYS A 209 -12.26 -1.00 19.60
C LYS A 209 -11.57 -2.29 19.15
N TRP A 210 -12.31 -3.19 18.53
CA TRP A 210 -11.82 -4.36 17.81
C TRP A 210 -12.27 -4.26 16.35
N ILE A 211 -11.29 -4.17 15.47
CA ILE A 211 -11.51 -4.05 14.04
C ILE A 211 -11.89 -5.42 13.49
N GLU A 212 -12.85 -5.45 12.58
CA GLU A 212 -13.24 -6.67 11.90
C GLU A 212 -13.39 -6.45 10.40
N TYR A 213 -12.86 -7.37 9.62
CA TYR A 213 -12.97 -7.38 8.16
C TYR A 213 -12.56 -8.74 7.59
N HIS A 214 -12.85 -8.93 6.33
CA HIS A 214 -12.20 -9.92 5.49
C HIS A 214 -11.66 -9.22 4.24
N LYS A 215 -10.38 -9.41 3.96
CA LYS A 215 -9.69 -8.77 2.84
C LYS A 215 -9.17 -9.82 1.87
N TRP A 216 -9.50 -9.66 0.61
CA TRP A 216 -9.11 -10.55 -0.46
C TRP A 216 -8.31 -9.77 -1.49
N LYS A 217 -7.16 -10.27 -1.87
CA LYS A 217 -6.31 -9.64 -2.89
C LYS A 217 -5.78 -10.68 -3.85
N PHE A 218 -5.90 -10.37 -5.12
CA PHE A 218 -5.24 -11.10 -6.20
C PHE A 218 -4.31 -10.14 -6.93
N LYS A 219 -3.06 -10.54 -7.12
CA LYS A 219 -2.06 -9.83 -7.93
C LYS A 219 -1.42 -10.82 -8.87
N GLY A 220 -1.42 -10.50 -10.16
CA GLY A 220 -0.83 -11.34 -11.18
C GLY A 220 -0.07 -10.52 -12.19
N LYS A 221 1.08 -11.04 -12.60
CA LYS A 221 1.87 -10.54 -13.73
C LYS A 221 2.32 -11.72 -14.57
N THR A 222 2.26 -11.56 -15.88
CA THR A 222 2.85 -12.54 -16.82
C THR A 222 3.82 -11.84 -17.74
N TYR A 223 4.82 -12.57 -18.20
CA TYR A 223 5.82 -12.08 -19.11
C TYR A 223 5.92 -13.05 -20.28
N THR A 224 5.73 -12.54 -21.49
CA THR A 224 5.73 -13.33 -22.71
C THR A 224 6.69 -12.68 -23.70
N PRO A 225 7.78 -13.36 -24.08
CA PRO A 225 8.65 -12.85 -25.13
C PRO A 225 7.92 -12.92 -26.46
N LEU A 226 7.98 -11.86 -27.25
CA LEU A 226 7.37 -11.81 -28.59
C LEU A 226 8.31 -12.29 -29.69
N MET A 227 9.56 -12.56 -29.33
CA MET A 227 10.59 -13.17 -30.19
C MET A 227 11.32 -14.22 -29.38
N ASP A 228 11.99 -15.14 -30.05
CA ASP A 228 12.82 -16.13 -29.37
C ASP A 228 13.95 -15.46 -28.57
N PRO A 229 13.93 -15.56 -27.22
CA PRO A 229 14.92 -14.90 -26.39
C PRO A 229 16.33 -15.48 -26.50
N ILE A 230 16.48 -16.69 -27.06
CA ILE A 230 17.78 -17.34 -27.29
C ILE A 230 18.42 -16.75 -28.55
N ALA A 231 17.64 -16.65 -29.63
CA ALA A 231 18.12 -16.08 -30.89
C ALA A 231 18.25 -14.53 -30.80
N HIS A 232 17.42 -13.89 -30.00
CA HIS A 232 17.35 -12.43 -29.86
C HIS A 232 17.43 -12.01 -28.39
N PRO A 233 18.64 -11.86 -27.80
CA PRO A 233 18.79 -11.44 -26.40
C PRO A 233 18.08 -10.13 -26.05
N LYS A 234 17.95 -9.22 -27.03
CA LYS A 234 17.19 -7.98 -26.95
C LYS A 234 15.78 -8.18 -27.51
N CYS A 235 15.02 -9.13 -26.97
CA CYS A 235 13.68 -9.41 -27.45
C CYS A 235 12.66 -8.42 -26.85
N LEU A 236 11.61 -8.16 -27.61
CA LEU A 236 10.44 -7.43 -27.13
C LEU A 236 9.63 -8.33 -26.21
N VAL A 237 9.22 -7.83 -25.05
CA VAL A 237 8.47 -8.58 -24.03
C VAL A 237 7.13 -7.92 -23.77
N LEU A 238 6.07 -8.72 -23.84
CA LEU A 238 4.75 -8.36 -23.40
C LEU A 238 4.60 -8.72 -21.92
N MET A 239 4.37 -7.72 -21.06
CA MET A 239 3.97 -7.91 -19.69
C MET A 239 2.49 -7.61 -19.54
N THR A 240 1.76 -8.51 -18.90
CA THR A 240 0.37 -8.24 -18.48
C THR A 240 0.29 -8.20 -16.96
N ARG A 241 -0.61 -7.35 -16.45
CA ARG A 241 -0.88 -7.20 -15.02
C ARG A 241 -2.38 -7.29 -14.76
N THR A 242 -2.73 -8.01 -13.71
CA THR A 242 -4.10 -8.12 -13.25
C THR A 242 -4.10 -8.07 -11.72
N GLU A 243 -4.78 -7.09 -11.15
CA GLU A 243 -4.86 -6.91 -9.71
C GLU A 243 -6.30 -6.62 -9.31
N PHE A 244 -6.77 -7.31 -8.26
CA PHE A 244 -8.08 -7.11 -7.64
C PHE A 244 -7.93 -7.11 -6.13
N GLY A 245 -8.71 -6.27 -5.47
CA GLY A 245 -8.81 -6.29 -4.02
C GLY A 245 -10.22 -6.00 -3.56
N LEU A 246 -10.62 -6.69 -2.50
CA LEU A 246 -11.91 -6.53 -1.85
C LEU A 246 -11.70 -6.47 -0.34
N LEU A 247 -12.27 -5.47 0.31
CA LEU A 247 -12.32 -5.33 1.75
C LEU A 247 -13.77 -5.44 2.20
N GLY A 248 -14.15 -6.62 2.69
CA GLY A 248 -15.51 -6.91 3.14
C GLY A 248 -15.70 -6.73 4.64
N HIS A 249 -16.95 -6.85 5.05
CA HIS A 249 -17.37 -6.73 6.44
C HIS A 249 -18.34 -7.86 6.79
N TYR A 250 -18.36 -8.27 8.06
CA TYR A 250 -19.31 -9.26 8.56
C TYR A 250 -20.64 -8.61 8.96
N ASN A 251 -20.59 -7.33 9.38
CA ASN A 251 -21.75 -6.54 9.73
C ASN A 251 -21.73 -5.19 9.01
N GLN A 252 -22.82 -4.83 8.34
CA GLN A 252 -22.93 -3.60 7.55
C GLN A 252 -22.78 -2.31 8.37
N TYR A 253 -23.03 -2.38 9.69
CA TYR A 253 -22.89 -1.26 10.61
C TYR A 253 -21.50 -1.21 11.27
N LYS A 254 -20.60 -2.15 10.95
CA LYS A 254 -19.25 -2.22 11.51
C LYS A 254 -18.20 -2.43 10.41
N LYS A 255 -18.23 -1.58 9.39
CA LYS A 255 -17.22 -1.59 8.34
C LYS A 255 -15.88 -1.14 8.89
N SER A 256 -14.79 -1.80 8.50
CA SER A 256 -13.46 -1.40 8.94
C SER A 256 -13.10 -0.02 8.36
N PRO A 257 -12.62 0.92 9.18
CA PRO A 257 -12.08 2.19 8.69
C PRO A 257 -10.61 2.06 8.24
N PHE A 258 -10.01 0.88 8.43
CA PHE A 258 -8.61 0.60 8.12
C PHE A 258 -8.49 -0.43 7.00
N GLY A 259 -7.38 -0.36 6.28
CA GLY A 259 -7.06 -1.32 5.23
C GLY A 259 -7.80 -1.10 3.91
N THR A 260 -8.46 0.03 3.73
CA THR A 260 -9.08 0.46 2.47
C THR A 260 -8.02 0.65 1.38
N PHE A 261 -8.46 0.72 0.13
CA PHE A 261 -7.60 0.90 -1.03
C PHE A 261 -7.66 2.33 -1.52
N ASP A 262 -6.49 2.87 -1.82
CA ASP A 262 -6.31 4.20 -2.38
C ASP A 262 -5.72 4.09 -3.79
N VAL A 263 -6.47 4.47 -4.82
CA VAL A 263 -6.13 4.24 -6.23
C VAL A 263 -5.82 5.54 -6.94
N GLY A 264 -4.69 5.54 -7.62
CA GLY A 264 -4.19 6.68 -8.41
C GLY A 264 -2.73 6.97 -8.14
N GLY A 265 -2.11 7.75 -9.01
CA GLY A 265 -0.74 8.22 -8.88
C GLY A 265 0.34 7.17 -9.13
N ASP A 266 1.51 7.42 -8.58
CA ASP A 266 2.70 6.59 -8.74
C ASP A 266 2.78 5.40 -7.75
N GLY A 267 1.88 5.33 -6.78
CA GLY A 267 1.88 4.32 -5.72
C GLY A 267 2.96 4.54 -4.67
N MET A 268 3.70 5.63 -4.77
CA MET A 268 4.63 6.04 -3.74
C MET A 268 3.82 6.75 -2.65
N THR A 269 3.41 6.01 -1.67
CA THR A 269 2.92 6.63 -0.45
C THR A 269 4.13 7.18 0.28
N GLY A 270 4.23 8.47 0.30
CA GLY A 270 4.98 9.16 1.32
C GLY A 270 4.50 8.69 2.71
N TYR A 271 4.39 9.53 3.65
CA TYR A 271 3.80 9.18 4.95
C TYR A 271 2.30 8.95 4.75
N SER A 272 1.85 7.69 4.80
CA SER A 272 0.43 7.37 4.75
C SER A 272 -0.23 7.89 6.03
N THR A 273 -0.91 9.01 5.94
CA THR A 273 -1.74 9.55 7.02
C THR A 273 -2.99 8.70 7.25
N TYR A 274 -3.35 7.92 6.24
CA TYR A 274 -4.48 6.99 6.24
C TYR A 274 -3.94 5.56 6.30
N ALA A 275 -4.56 4.67 7.06
CA ALA A 275 -4.22 3.25 7.03
C ALA A 275 -4.80 2.58 5.76
N THR A 276 -4.45 3.14 4.61
CA THR A 276 -4.89 2.68 3.28
C THR A 276 -3.75 1.99 2.55
N GLU A 277 -4.08 1.08 1.66
CA GLU A 277 -3.13 0.46 0.74
C GLU A 277 -3.15 1.21 -0.59
N SER A 278 -2.03 1.84 -0.95
CA SER A 278 -1.94 2.58 -2.20
C SER A 278 -1.73 1.67 -3.39
N ILE A 279 -2.54 1.91 -4.41
CA ILE A 279 -2.53 1.20 -5.69
C ILE A 279 -2.18 2.20 -6.78
N ALA A 280 -0.99 2.07 -7.32
CA ALA A 280 -0.55 2.95 -8.42
C ALA A 280 -1.44 2.78 -9.65
N LEU A 281 -1.81 3.89 -10.28
CA LEU A 281 -2.36 3.93 -11.62
C LEU A 281 -1.76 5.14 -12.33
N ARG A 282 -0.83 4.88 -13.23
CA ARG A 282 -0.09 5.93 -13.94
C ARG A 282 -1.01 6.76 -14.82
N GLY A 283 -0.75 8.06 -14.92
CA GLY A 283 -1.58 8.99 -15.67
C GLY A 283 -2.70 9.65 -14.86
N TYR A 284 -2.87 9.26 -13.61
CA TYR A 284 -3.82 9.85 -12.65
C TYR A 284 -3.06 10.44 -11.45
N GLU A 285 -3.62 11.45 -10.83
CA GLU A 285 -3.11 12.00 -9.58
C GLU A 285 -3.32 11.04 -8.42
N ASN A 286 -2.53 11.19 -7.36
CA ASN A 286 -2.68 10.38 -6.14
C ASN A 286 -4.10 10.51 -5.59
N SER A 287 -4.69 9.39 -5.20
CA SER A 287 -6.04 9.29 -4.62
C SER A 287 -7.20 9.77 -5.51
N SER A 288 -6.94 10.17 -6.76
CA SER A 288 -7.95 10.78 -7.63
C SER A 288 -9.09 9.83 -8.03
N LEU A 289 -8.87 8.53 -7.96
CA LEU A 289 -9.85 7.51 -8.30
C LEU A 289 -10.50 6.86 -7.07
N THR A 290 -10.12 7.30 -5.88
CA THR A 290 -10.65 6.75 -4.64
C THR A 290 -11.88 7.52 -4.19
N PRO A 291 -13.04 6.86 -3.98
CA PRO A 291 -14.21 7.52 -3.45
C PRO A 291 -13.91 8.19 -2.11
N TYR A 292 -14.36 9.44 -1.95
CA TYR A 292 -14.21 10.25 -0.73
C TYR A 292 -12.75 10.34 -0.22
N GLY A 293 -11.76 10.15 -1.11
CA GLY A 293 -10.33 10.27 -0.82
C GLY A 293 -9.68 9.11 -0.07
N SER A 294 -10.43 8.21 0.58
CA SER A 294 -9.88 7.09 1.36
C SER A 294 -10.79 5.86 1.49
N GLU A 295 -11.98 5.89 0.88
CA GLU A 295 -13.00 4.85 1.10
C GLU A 295 -13.13 3.86 -0.06
N GLY A 296 -12.01 3.36 -0.56
CA GLY A 296 -11.99 2.27 -1.52
C GLY A 296 -12.12 0.91 -0.82
N TYR A 297 -13.29 0.27 -0.92
CA TYR A 297 -13.53 -1.09 -0.40
C TYR A 297 -13.33 -2.17 -1.45
N ALA A 298 -13.27 -1.79 -2.70
CA ALA A 298 -12.89 -2.67 -3.79
C ALA A 298 -12.01 -1.90 -4.78
N TYR A 299 -11.09 -2.59 -5.43
CA TYR A 299 -10.36 -2.04 -6.57
C TYR A 299 -10.12 -3.11 -7.64
N ALA A 300 -9.95 -2.63 -8.86
CA ALA A 300 -9.42 -3.41 -9.96
C ALA A 300 -8.36 -2.60 -10.69
N ARG A 301 -7.28 -3.27 -11.09
CA ARG A 301 -6.22 -2.71 -11.93
C ARG A 301 -5.79 -3.74 -12.96
N LEU A 302 -5.87 -3.35 -14.21
CA LEU A 302 -5.38 -4.12 -15.35
C LEU A 302 -4.28 -3.32 -16.03
N GLY A 303 -3.32 -4.00 -16.61
CA GLY A 303 -2.23 -3.33 -17.32
C GLY A 303 -1.59 -4.21 -18.36
N ILE A 304 -1.14 -3.57 -19.42
CA ILE A 304 -0.33 -4.17 -20.48
C ILE A 304 0.88 -3.27 -20.66
N GLU A 305 2.07 -3.87 -20.68
CA GLU A 305 3.30 -3.14 -20.99
C GLU A 305 4.06 -3.88 -22.10
N LEU A 306 4.50 -3.13 -23.07
CA LEU A 306 5.41 -3.59 -24.10
C LEU A 306 6.80 -3.07 -23.75
N ARG A 307 7.74 -3.97 -23.45
CA ARG A 307 9.08 -3.66 -22.94
C ARG A 307 10.14 -4.02 -23.93
N TYR A 308 11.06 -3.09 -24.20
CA TYR A 308 12.19 -3.31 -25.08
C TYR A 308 13.51 -2.97 -24.40
N PRO A 309 14.47 -3.91 -24.30
CA PRO A 309 15.73 -3.67 -23.63
C PRO A 309 16.70 -2.93 -24.57
N LEU A 310 17.22 -1.81 -24.14
CA LEU A 310 18.28 -1.07 -24.81
C LEU A 310 19.65 -1.64 -24.45
N MET A 311 19.84 -1.95 -23.16
CA MET A 311 21.08 -2.47 -22.59
C MET A 311 20.77 -3.55 -21.56
N LEU A 312 21.38 -4.70 -21.66
CA LEU A 312 21.29 -5.81 -20.69
C LEU A 312 22.72 -6.26 -20.34
N GLU A 313 23.35 -5.52 -19.46
CA GLU A 313 24.69 -5.83 -18.94
C GLU A 313 24.63 -6.16 -17.46
N THR A 314 25.64 -6.85 -16.94
CA THR A 314 25.72 -7.22 -15.51
C THR A 314 25.73 -6.01 -14.58
N SER A 315 26.29 -4.90 -15.05
CA SER A 315 26.43 -3.65 -14.28
C SER A 315 25.30 -2.66 -14.52
N THR A 316 24.55 -2.79 -15.61
CA THR A 316 23.53 -1.82 -15.99
C THR A 316 22.48 -2.46 -16.88
N ASN A 317 21.22 -2.32 -16.50
CA ASN A 317 20.11 -2.70 -17.35
C ASN A 317 19.26 -1.47 -17.66
N ILE A 318 19.04 -1.20 -18.94
CA ILE A 318 18.21 -0.09 -19.40
C ILE A 318 17.17 -0.64 -20.36
N TYR A 319 15.90 -0.35 -20.08
CA TYR A 319 14.82 -0.68 -21.00
C TYR A 319 13.77 0.41 -21.06
N VAL A 320 13.14 0.50 -22.21
CA VAL A 320 11.99 1.38 -22.45
C VAL A 320 10.72 0.56 -22.46
N LEU A 321 9.62 1.20 -22.15
CA LEU A 321 8.30 0.56 -22.16
C LEU A 321 7.22 1.51 -22.64
N GLY A 322 6.22 0.95 -23.31
CA GLY A 322 4.94 1.58 -23.53
C GLY A 322 3.90 0.84 -22.72
N PHE A 323 2.95 1.56 -22.12
CA PHE A 323 1.93 0.94 -21.28
C PHE A 323 0.52 1.42 -21.57
N LEU A 324 -0.42 0.52 -21.33
CA LEU A 324 -1.83 0.80 -21.20
C LEU A 324 -2.28 0.28 -19.83
N GLU A 325 -2.90 1.11 -19.03
CA GLU A 325 -3.45 0.72 -17.73
C GLU A 325 -4.93 1.05 -17.64
N ALA A 326 -5.65 0.29 -16.86
CA ALA A 326 -7.05 0.54 -16.56
C ALA A 326 -7.31 0.16 -15.11
N GLY A 327 -8.00 1.03 -14.36
CA GLY A 327 -8.29 0.76 -12.95
C GLY A 327 -9.39 1.66 -12.41
N ASN A 328 -9.92 1.25 -11.28
CA ASN A 328 -10.88 2.03 -10.52
C ASN A 328 -10.96 1.53 -9.08
N ALA A 329 -11.57 2.34 -8.20
CA ALA A 329 -11.95 1.96 -6.85
C ALA A 329 -13.44 2.19 -6.61
N TRP A 330 -14.04 1.38 -5.75
CA TRP A 330 -15.46 1.45 -5.40
C TRP A 330 -15.66 1.52 -3.90
N HIS A 331 -16.56 2.37 -3.47
CA HIS A 331 -16.93 2.53 -2.06
C HIS A 331 -17.69 1.33 -1.50
N ASP A 332 -18.36 0.54 -2.34
CA ASP A 332 -19.13 -0.64 -1.93
C ASP A 332 -18.79 -1.83 -2.85
N ILE A 333 -18.50 -2.96 -2.23
CA ILE A 333 -18.21 -4.21 -2.96
C ILE A 333 -19.39 -4.59 -3.87
N LYS A 334 -20.63 -4.31 -3.46
CA LYS A 334 -21.83 -4.58 -4.26
C LYS A 334 -21.89 -3.74 -5.55
N LYS A 335 -21.19 -2.60 -5.58
CA LYS A 335 -21.08 -1.73 -6.75
C LYS A 335 -19.85 -2.02 -7.60
N PHE A 336 -19.09 -3.04 -7.25
CA PHE A 336 -17.92 -3.46 -8.03
C PHE A 336 -18.33 -3.84 -9.44
N ASN A 337 -17.82 -3.11 -10.44
CA ASN A 337 -18.06 -3.36 -11.85
C ASN A 337 -16.73 -3.37 -12.61
N PRO A 338 -16.19 -4.53 -12.99
CA PRO A 338 -14.89 -4.62 -13.65
C PRO A 338 -14.84 -4.00 -15.06
N PHE A 339 -15.97 -3.51 -15.58
CA PHE A 339 -16.04 -2.83 -16.88
C PHE A 339 -16.05 -1.31 -16.76
N GLU A 340 -16.24 -0.75 -15.56
CA GLU A 340 -16.17 0.68 -15.27
C GLU A 340 -14.76 1.11 -14.86
N LEU A 341 -13.79 0.88 -15.75
CA LEU A 341 -12.41 1.20 -15.49
C LEU A 341 -12.00 2.52 -16.16
N LYS A 342 -11.31 3.36 -15.43
CA LYS A 342 -10.61 4.52 -15.93
C LYS A 342 -9.33 4.06 -16.61
N ARG A 343 -8.99 4.64 -17.75
CA ARG A 343 -7.92 4.16 -18.64
C ARG A 343 -6.82 5.20 -18.73
N SER A 344 -5.59 4.73 -18.85
CA SER A 344 -4.43 5.58 -19.12
C SER A 344 -3.47 4.90 -20.10
N ALA A 345 -2.69 5.72 -20.76
CA ALA A 345 -1.64 5.27 -21.67
C ALA A 345 -0.36 6.09 -21.43
N GLY A 346 0.79 5.51 -21.73
CA GLY A 346 2.03 6.24 -21.57
C GLY A 346 3.26 5.45 -21.96
N VAL A 347 4.40 6.08 -21.74
CA VAL A 347 5.73 5.54 -21.99
C VAL A 347 6.61 5.69 -20.77
N GLY A 348 7.62 4.86 -20.65
CA GLY A 348 8.54 4.94 -19.53
C GLY A 348 9.91 4.39 -19.84
N VAL A 349 10.85 4.75 -18.97
CA VAL A 349 12.23 4.25 -19.00
C VAL A 349 12.56 3.64 -17.64
N ARG A 350 13.28 2.56 -17.65
CA ARG A 350 13.80 1.91 -16.46
C ARG A 350 15.30 1.77 -16.55
N ILE A 351 16.00 2.12 -15.51
CA ILE A 351 17.45 2.04 -15.39
C ILE A 351 17.76 1.31 -14.08
N PHE A 352 18.43 0.18 -14.19
CA PHE A 352 18.95 -0.53 -13.03
C PHE A 352 20.45 -0.29 -12.88
N LEU A 353 20.84 0.19 -11.69
CA LEU A 353 22.23 0.36 -11.27
C LEU A 353 22.44 -0.41 -9.96
N PRO A 354 23.45 -1.29 -9.85
CA PRO A 354 23.64 -2.15 -8.66
C PRO A 354 23.73 -1.41 -7.33
N MET A 355 24.27 -0.18 -7.33
CA MET A 355 24.43 0.60 -6.10
C MET A 355 23.16 1.39 -5.70
N ILE A 356 22.26 1.65 -6.64
CA ILE A 356 21.08 2.51 -6.45
C ILE A 356 19.79 1.70 -6.53
N GLY A 357 19.81 0.60 -7.29
CA GLY A 357 18.63 -0.21 -7.59
C GLY A 357 17.94 0.20 -8.90
N MET A 358 16.64 -0.09 -8.99
CA MET A 358 15.82 0.21 -10.16
C MET A 358 15.24 1.62 -10.04
N MET A 359 15.59 2.49 -10.98
CA MET A 359 15.00 3.80 -11.19
C MET A 359 14.03 3.76 -12.37
N GLY A 360 12.93 4.52 -12.28
CA GLY A 360 11.96 4.60 -13.35
C GLY A 360 11.41 6.01 -13.51
N ILE A 361 11.22 6.40 -14.77
CA ILE A 361 10.51 7.62 -15.14
C ILE A 361 9.39 7.21 -16.08
N ASP A 362 8.16 7.58 -15.74
CA ASP A 362 6.99 7.33 -16.58
C ASP A 362 6.33 8.68 -16.93
N TRP A 363 5.93 8.79 -18.18
CA TRP A 363 5.00 9.82 -18.63
C TRP A 363 3.70 9.13 -19.04
N GLY A 364 2.61 9.50 -18.39
CA GLY A 364 1.30 8.91 -18.62
C GLY A 364 0.20 9.95 -18.67
N TYR A 365 -0.81 9.65 -19.45
CA TYR A 365 -2.04 10.44 -19.57
C TYR A 365 -3.24 9.52 -19.33
N GLY A 366 -4.19 9.97 -18.46
CA GLY A 366 -5.41 9.27 -18.09
C GLY A 366 -6.64 10.16 -18.10
#